data_e1e6d6c294c27c3c57c22bff1c1c85de
#
_entry.id   e1e6d6c294c27c3c57c22bff1c1c85de
#
_cell.length_a   1.000
_cell.length_b   1.000
_cell.length_c   1.000
_cell.angle_alpha   90.00
_cell.angle_beta   90.00
_cell.angle_gamma   90.00
#
_symmetry.space_group_name_H-M   'P 1'
#
loop_
_entity.id
_entity.type
_entity.pdbx_description
1 polymer ?
#
loop_
_entity_poly.entity_id
_entity_poly.type
_entity_poly.pdbx_seq_one_letter_code
_entity_poly.pdbx_strand_id
1 'polypeptide(L)'
;APAVAVKSPTEIAWKGAPEIKTADGWSFKPRGRMQLDVASIDTPPGVTDARGGASIEFRRLFLGVEGKIPGGFGYRVEADLANSSVELTDVYMTYGTGPLSVTVGQHKPFWSLDELTSDLFTSMAERAAFTQAFGFERRVGMSAQYKGKAVLLQGGVFGDHANDLI
;
A
#
# COMPACT_ATOMS: atom_id res chain seq x y z
N ALA A 1 -43.08 -10.41 -21.87
CA ALA A 1 -42.62 -10.96 -20.61
C ALA A 1 -41.36 -10.18 -20.19
N PRO A 2 -41.27 -9.69 -18.95
CA PRO A 2 -40.03 -9.03 -18.49
C PRO A 2 -38.90 -10.05 -18.46
N ALA A 3 -37.77 -9.69 -19.08
CA ALA A 3 -36.56 -10.51 -19.04
C ALA A 3 -36.14 -10.66 -17.57
N VAL A 4 -36.09 -11.88 -17.08
CA VAL A 4 -35.53 -12.18 -15.78
C VAL A 4 -34.03 -11.87 -15.88
N ALA A 5 -33.60 -10.84 -15.18
CA ALA A 5 -32.18 -10.52 -15.08
C ALA A 5 -31.48 -11.72 -14.43
N VAL A 6 -30.71 -12.47 -15.20
CA VAL A 6 -29.84 -13.53 -14.69
C VAL A 6 -28.79 -12.84 -13.82
N LYS A 7 -28.87 -13.03 -12.51
CA LYS A 7 -27.83 -12.56 -11.59
C LYS A 7 -26.52 -13.18 -12.00
N SER A 8 -25.55 -12.33 -12.35
CA SER A 8 -24.18 -12.76 -12.65
C SER A 8 -23.62 -13.59 -11.49
N PRO A 9 -23.02 -14.75 -11.75
CA PRO A 9 -22.47 -15.59 -10.71
C PRO A 9 -21.36 -14.82 -9.97
N THR A 10 -21.39 -14.88 -8.64
CA THR A 10 -20.31 -14.38 -7.79
C THR A 10 -19.27 -15.49 -7.64
N GLU A 11 -18.04 -15.20 -7.93
CA GLU A 11 -16.90 -16.12 -7.78
C GLU A 11 -16.05 -15.70 -6.57
N ILE A 12 -15.60 -16.68 -5.79
CA ILE A 12 -14.62 -16.47 -4.71
C ILE A 12 -13.32 -17.17 -5.11
N ALA A 13 -12.28 -16.37 -5.33
CA ALA A 13 -10.94 -16.85 -5.65
C ALA A 13 -10.02 -16.66 -4.45
N TRP A 14 -9.13 -17.61 -4.19
CA TRP A 14 -8.15 -17.53 -3.11
C TRP A 14 -6.77 -17.18 -3.68
N LYS A 15 -6.27 -15.99 -3.35
CA LYS A 15 -4.92 -15.50 -3.71
C LYS A 15 -4.26 -14.84 -2.50
N GLY A 16 -3.91 -15.65 -1.52
CA GLY A 16 -3.41 -15.19 -0.20
C GLY A 16 -4.52 -14.67 0.72
N ALA A 17 -5.63 -14.18 0.17
CA ALA A 17 -6.86 -13.79 0.86
C ALA A 17 -8.04 -14.06 -0.07
N PRO A 18 -9.29 -14.20 0.45
CA PRO A 18 -10.47 -14.37 -0.39
C PRO A 18 -10.71 -13.11 -1.23
N GLU A 19 -10.83 -13.28 -2.53
CA GLU A 19 -11.21 -12.24 -3.48
C GLU A 19 -12.60 -12.57 -4.03
N ILE A 20 -13.57 -11.72 -3.75
CA ILE A 20 -14.93 -11.83 -4.26
C ILE A 20 -14.99 -11.08 -5.59
N LYS A 21 -15.44 -11.74 -6.64
CA LYS A 21 -15.62 -11.16 -7.98
C LYS A 21 -17.02 -11.40 -8.49
N THR A 22 -17.54 -10.42 -9.19
CA THR A 22 -18.81 -10.54 -9.90
C THR A 22 -18.56 -10.50 -11.42
N ALA A 23 -19.44 -11.10 -12.21
CA ALA A 23 -19.26 -11.15 -13.67
C ALA A 23 -19.36 -9.77 -14.35
N ASP A 24 -19.99 -8.79 -13.72
CA ASP A 24 -20.05 -7.40 -14.16
C ASP A 24 -18.80 -6.56 -13.81
N GLY A 25 -17.79 -7.18 -13.20
CA GLY A 25 -16.46 -6.58 -13.02
C GLY A 25 -16.19 -5.95 -11.66
N TRP A 26 -17.10 -6.07 -10.70
CA TRP A 26 -16.80 -5.71 -9.31
C TRP A 26 -15.84 -6.71 -8.69
N SER A 27 -14.93 -6.21 -7.87
CA SER A 27 -14.16 -7.07 -6.98
C SER A 27 -13.93 -6.43 -5.62
N PHE A 28 -13.81 -7.29 -4.60
CA PHE A 28 -13.51 -6.93 -3.23
C PHE A 28 -12.52 -7.95 -2.67
N LYS A 29 -11.41 -7.48 -2.10
CA LYS A 29 -10.40 -8.31 -1.49
C LYS A 29 -9.93 -7.68 -0.18
N PRO A 30 -10.14 -8.34 0.98
CA PRO A 30 -9.51 -7.91 2.22
C PRO A 30 -8.00 -8.09 2.14
N ARG A 31 -7.28 -7.21 2.81
CA ARG A 31 -5.82 -7.23 2.92
C ARG A 31 -5.45 -7.18 4.40
N GLY A 32 -4.40 -7.88 4.74
CA GLY A 32 -3.82 -7.82 6.06
C GLY A 32 -2.34 -8.18 6.01
N ARG A 33 -1.56 -7.55 6.87
CA ARG A 33 -0.14 -7.85 7.06
C ARG A 33 0.24 -7.56 8.50
N MET A 34 0.92 -8.50 9.12
CA MET A 34 1.52 -8.34 10.43
C MET A 34 3.02 -8.58 10.32
N GLN A 35 3.79 -7.68 10.88
CA GLN A 35 5.25 -7.82 11.03
C GLN A 35 5.59 -7.62 12.50
N LEU A 36 6.19 -8.66 13.08
CA LEU A 36 6.71 -8.68 14.45
C LEU A 36 8.24 -8.68 14.36
N ASP A 37 8.86 -7.68 14.95
CA ASP A 37 10.31 -7.62 15.05
C ASP A 37 10.74 -8.04 16.45
N VAL A 38 11.74 -8.91 16.50
CA VAL A 38 12.40 -9.35 17.73
C VAL A 38 13.87 -9.04 17.58
N ALA A 39 14.42 -8.23 18.47
CA ALA A 39 15.82 -7.84 18.45
C ALA A 39 16.48 -8.08 19.81
N SER A 40 17.75 -8.47 19.78
CA SER A 40 18.63 -8.47 20.93
C SER A 40 19.88 -7.68 20.58
N ILE A 41 20.18 -6.65 21.36
CA ILE A 41 21.28 -5.74 21.11
C ILE A 41 22.23 -5.80 22.29
N ASP A 42 23.45 -6.26 22.02
CA ASP A 42 24.55 -6.20 22.98
C ASP A 42 25.33 -4.91 22.77
N THR A 43 25.40 -4.10 23.82
CA THR A 43 26.13 -2.83 23.79
C THR A 43 27.58 -3.00 24.29
N PRO A 44 28.56 -2.47 23.55
CA PRO A 44 29.97 -2.48 24.02
C PRO A 44 30.12 -1.76 25.37
N PRO A 45 31.08 -2.18 26.21
CA PRO A 45 31.37 -1.48 27.47
C PRO A 45 31.75 -0.01 27.21
N GLY A 46 31.13 0.91 27.98
CA GLY A 46 31.39 2.35 27.88
C GLY A 46 30.42 3.15 27.02
N VAL A 47 29.44 2.51 26.37
CA VAL A 47 28.36 3.19 25.67
C VAL A 47 27.14 3.29 26.61
N THR A 48 26.96 4.46 27.22
CA THR A 48 25.94 4.67 28.28
C THR A 48 24.54 4.99 27.75
N ASP A 49 24.43 5.43 26.49
CA ASP A 49 23.15 5.84 25.89
C ASP A 49 22.50 4.81 24.97
N ALA A 50 23.16 3.67 24.77
CA ALA A 50 22.60 2.62 23.94
C ALA A 50 21.64 1.73 24.76
N ARG A 51 20.41 1.63 24.32
CA ARG A 51 19.42 0.69 24.86
C ARG A 51 19.79 -0.72 24.42
N GLY A 52 20.63 -1.41 25.22
CA GLY A 52 20.88 -2.82 25.05
C GLY A 52 19.74 -3.68 25.60
N GLY A 53 19.71 -4.95 25.22
CA GLY A 53 18.74 -5.93 25.68
C GLY A 53 17.82 -6.45 24.59
N ALA A 54 16.82 -7.23 24.98
CA ALA A 54 15.83 -7.80 24.07
C ALA A 54 14.63 -6.85 23.92
N SER A 55 14.16 -6.66 22.70
CA SER A 55 12.95 -5.94 22.39
C SER A 55 12.07 -6.74 21.45
N ILE A 56 10.76 -6.58 21.61
CA ILE A 56 9.73 -7.16 20.75
C ILE A 56 8.76 -6.03 20.40
N GLU A 57 8.49 -5.82 19.12
CA GLU A 57 7.55 -4.81 18.68
C GLU A 57 6.75 -5.25 17.46
N PHE A 58 5.51 -4.79 17.36
CA PHE A 58 4.75 -4.86 16.12
C PHE A 58 5.21 -3.71 15.22
N ARG A 59 6.09 -4.03 14.27
CA ARG A 59 6.58 -3.02 13.33
C ARG A 59 5.52 -2.54 12.38
N ARG A 60 4.60 -3.43 11.96
CA ARG A 60 3.48 -3.12 11.05
C ARG A 60 2.30 -4.02 11.36
N LEU A 61 1.13 -3.44 11.39
CA LEU A 61 -0.14 -4.15 11.50
C LEU A 61 -1.14 -3.53 10.52
N PHE A 62 -1.01 -3.88 9.24
CA PHE A 62 -1.87 -3.34 8.20
C PHE A 62 -3.16 -4.12 8.08
N LEU A 63 -4.27 -3.39 8.03
CA LEU A 63 -5.57 -3.90 7.64
C LEU A 63 -6.15 -3.00 6.55
N GLY A 64 -6.78 -3.61 5.55
CA GLY A 64 -7.35 -2.85 4.46
C GLY A 64 -8.19 -3.67 3.51
N VAL A 65 -8.65 -2.99 2.48
CA VAL A 65 -9.41 -3.58 1.38
C VAL A 65 -8.92 -3.01 0.06
N GLU A 66 -8.98 -3.82 -0.97
CA GLU A 66 -8.75 -3.38 -2.35
C GLU A 66 -9.78 -4.02 -3.28
N GLY A 67 -10.02 -3.40 -4.41
CA GLY A 67 -10.93 -3.97 -5.38
C GLY A 67 -11.04 -3.16 -6.66
N LYS A 68 -11.97 -3.61 -7.49
CA LYS A 68 -12.30 -2.98 -8.76
C LYS A 68 -13.77 -2.59 -8.81
N ILE A 69 -14.05 -1.53 -9.53
CA ILE A 69 -15.39 -1.06 -9.87
C ILE A 69 -15.48 -1.11 -11.39
N PRO A 70 -16.61 -1.54 -11.98
CA PRO A 70 -16.82 -1.53 -13.43
C PRO A 70 -16.51 -0.16 -14.05
N GLY A 71 -16.05 -0.15 -15.29
CA GLY A 71 -15.67 1.07 -15.98
C GLY A 71 -14.20 1.45 -15.88
N GLY A 72 -13.33 0.55 -15.39
CA GLY A 72 -11.87 0.78 -15.32
C GLY A 72 -11.39 1.39 -14.01
N PHE A 73 -12.25 1.48 -13.01
CA PHE A 73 -11.89 1.99 -11.70
C PHE A 73 -11.34 0.91 -10.77
N GLY A 74 -10.43 1.32 -9.89
CA GLY A 74 -9.92 0.52 -8.79
C GLY A 74 -9.86 1.35 -7.53
N TYR A 75 -9.78 0.70 -6.38
CA TYR A 75 -9.66 1.37 -5.09
C TYR A 75 -8.80 0.57 -4.13
N ARG A 76 -8.19 1.29 -3.19
CA ARG A 76 -7.54 0.72 -2.01
C ARG A 76 -7.77 1.63 -0.82
N VAL A 77 -8.06 1.00 0.32
CA VAL A 77 -8.06 1.65 1.63
C VAL A 77 -7.30 0.74 2.56
N GLU A 78 -6.24 1.25 3.19
CA GLU A 78 -5.39 0.49 4.11
C GLU A 78 -4.95 1.42 5.25
N ALA A 79 -4.92 0.89 6.46
CA ALA A 79 -4.44 1.58 7.66
C ALA A 79 -3.41 0.72 8.40
N ASP A 80 -2.47 1.37 9.07
CA ASP A 80 -1.55 0.78 10.04
C ASP A 80 -2.08 0.99 11.46
N LEU A 81 -2.06 -0.07 12.25
CA LEU A 81 -2.54 -0.13 13.64
C LEU A 81 -1.40 -0.45 14.62
N ALA A 82 -0.14 -0.44 14.17
CA ALA A 82 0.99 -0.94 14.97
C ALA A 82 1.30 -0.11 16.22
N ASN A 83 1.11 1.20 16.18
CA ASN A 83 1.61 2.14 17.20
C ASN A 83 0.53 2.68 18.14
N SER A 84 -0.52 1.92 18.42
CA SER A 84 -1.67 2.36 19.24
C SER A 84 -2.41 3.58 18.68
N SER A 85 -2.09 3.97 17.46
CA SER A 85 -2.77 4.98 16.65
C SER A 85 -3.20 4.36 15.33
N VAL A 86 -4.24 4.90 14.73
CA VAL A 86 -4.68 4.48 13.39
C VAL A 86 -4.08 5.46 12.39
N GLU A 87 -3.15 4.97 11.58
CA GLU A 87 -2.54 5.77 10.51
C GLU A 87 -3.05 5.29 9.15
N LEU A 88 -3.67 6.19 8.40
CA LEU A 88 -4.06 5.90 7.02
C LEU A 88 -2.80 5.76 6.17
N THR A 89 -2.61 4.60 5.55
CA THR A 89 -1.49 4.35 4.65
C THR A 89 -1.89 4.57 3.20
N ASP A 90 -2.53 3.61 2.56
CA ASP A 90 -2.95 3.71 1.17
C ASP A 90 -4.46 3.99 1.11
N VAL A 91 -4.86 5.17 0.68
CA VAL A 91 -6.28 5.57 0.50
C VAL A 91 -6.42 6.26 -0.84
N TYR A 92 -6.72 5.50 -1.88
CA TYR A 92 -6.76 6.04 -3.23
C TYR A 92 -7.75 5.32 -4.15
N MET A 93 -8.13 6.01 -5.21
CA MET A 93 -8.82 5.47 -6.37
C MET A 93 -7.92 5.53 -7.60
N THR A 94 -8.06 4.54 -8.46
CA THR A 94 -7.40 4.51 -9.76
C THR A 94 -8.44 4.48 -10.87
N TYR A 95 -8.11 5.09 -12.00
CA TYR A 95 -8.82 4.91 -13.24
C TYR A 95 -7.83 4.50 -14.32
N GLY A 96 -8.10 3.40 -15.02
CA GLY A 96 -7.21 2.88 -16.05
C GLY A 96 -7.94 2.63 -17.37
N THR A 97 -7.33 3.11 -18.46
CA THR A 97 -7.78 2.82 -19.81
C THR A 97 -6.60 2.59 -20.74
N GLY A 98 -6.55 1.40 -21.34
CA GLY A 98 -5.41 0.99 -22.17
C GLY A 98 -4.08 1.06 -21.41
N PRO A 99 -3.07 1.77 -21.92
CA PRO A 99 -1.77 1.92 -21.29
C PRO A 99 -1.72 3.01 -20.20
N LEU A 100 -2.77 3.84 -20.09
CA LEU A 100 -2.84 4.97 -19.16
C LEU A 100 -3.59 4.60 -17.89
N SER A 101 -3.05 5.00 -16.75
CA SER A 101 -3.75 4.98 -15.47
C SER A 101 -3.53 6.29 -14.71
N VAL A 102 -4.56 6.73 -14.01
CA VAL A 102 -4.54 7.89 -13.13
C VAL A 102 -4.90 7.42 -11.73
N THR A 103 -4.19 7.90 -10.72
CA THR A 103 -4.44 7.61 -9.32
C THR A 103 -4.67 8.90 -8.57
N VAL A 104 -5.71 8.94 -7.72
CA VAL A 104 -6.05 10.10 -6.89
C VAL A 104 -6.25 9.62 -5.46
N GLY A 105 -5.69 10.33 -4.51
CA GLY A 105 -5.74 10.04 -3.08
C GLY A 105 -4.35 9.86 -2.48
N GLN A 106 -4.29 9.27 -1.29
CA GLN A 106 -3.03 9.04 -0.62
C GLN A 106 -2.36 7.78 -1.13
N HIS A 107 -1.21 7.93 -1.74
CA HIS A 107 -0.38 6.83 -2.24
C HIS A 107 1.10 7.24 -2.28
N LYS A 108 1.97 6.27 -2.57
CA LYS A 108 3.42 6.53 -2.67
C LYS A 108 3.75 7.37 -3.90
N PRO A 109 4.46 8.50 -3.75
CA PRO A 109 5.05 9.23 -4.87
C PRO A 109 6.07 8.37 -5.62
N PHE A 110 6.32 8.68 -6.90
CA PHE A 110 7.32 7.99 -7.72
C PHE A 110 8.74 8.50 -7.44
N TRP A 111 9.17 8.42 -6.17
CA TRP A 111 10.42 8.98 -5.71
C TRP A 111 11.63 8.09 -5.96
N SER A 112 11.57 6.83 -5.54
CA SER A 112 12.67 5.89 -5.72
C SER A 112 12.15 4.46 -5.88
N LEU A 113 12.95 3.58 -6.50
CA LEU A 113 12.63 2.16 -6.59
C LEU A 113 12.63 1.49 -5.23
N ASP A 114 13.53 1.90 -4.32
CA ASP A 114 13.59 1.38 -2.96
C ASP A 114 12.31 1.71 -2.19
N GLU A 115 11.79 2.94 -2.30
CA GLU A 115 10.51 3.32 -1.67
C GLU A 115 9.31 2.60 -2.29
N LEU A 116 9.30 2.42 -3.60
CA LEU A 116 8.21 1.73 -4.32
C LEU A 116 8.24 0.21 -4.13
N THR A 117 9.40 -0.36 -3.80
CA THR A 117 9.53 -1.79 -3.54
C THR A 117 8.84 -2.12 -2.21
N SER A 118 8.06 -3.20 -2.21
CA SER A 118 7.47 -3.68 -0.97
C SER A 118 8.53 -4.24 -0.04
N ASP A 119 8.43 -3.94 1.25
CA ASP A 119 9.34 -4.45 2.28
C ASP A 119 9.35 -5.99 2.38
N LEU A 120 8.38 -6.66 1.77
CA LEU A 120 8.37 -8.12 1.63
C LEU A 120 9.43 -8.65 0.65
N PHE A 121 10.01 -7.77 -0.17
CA PHE A 121 10.96 -8.11 -1.22
C PHE A 121 12.29 -7.37 -1.08
N THR A 122 12.50 -6.64 0.01
CA THR A 122 13.78 -6.03 0.34
C THR A 122 14.70 -7.04 1.01
N SER A 123 16.01 -6.96 0.71
CA SER A 123 17.04 -7.84 1.30
C SER A 123 17.45 -7.41 2.69
N MET A 124 17.19 -6.17 3.07
CA MET A 124 17.53 -5.57 4.36
C MET A 124 16.28 -5.31 5.17
N ALA A 125 16.41 -5.39 6.49
CA ALA A 125 15.32 -5.07 7.42
C ALA A 125 14.91 -3.59 7.34
N GLU A 126 15.88 -2.71 7.07
CA GLU A 126 15.70 -1.28 6.90
C GLU A 126 15.96 -0.85 5.46
N ARG A 127 15.28 0.23 5.03
CA ARG A 127 15.57 0.89 3.77
C ARG A 127 16.90 1.64 3.85
N ALA A 128 17.47 1.98 2.71
CA ALA A 128 18.68 2.78 2.65
C ALA A 128 18.50 4.10 3.42
N ALA A 129 19.53 4.52 4.16
CA ALA A 129 19.49 5.77 4.94
C ALA A 129 19.11 7.00 4.09
N PHE A 130 19.51 7.02 2.83
CA PHE A 130 19.10 8.05 1.85
C PHE A 130 17.58 8.05 1.63
N THR A 131 16.97 6.88 1.48
CA THR A 131 15.52 6.75 1.29
C THR A 131 14.77 7.21 2.53
N GLN A 132 15.28 6.90 3.72
CA GLN A 132 14.67 7.38 4.98
C GLN A 132 14.83 8.88 5.18
N ALA A 133 16.00 9.46 4.86
CA ALA A 133 16.29 10.87 5.07
C ALA A 133 15.55 11.80 4.08
N PHE A 134 15.36 11.35 2.84
CA PHE A 134 14.78 12.16 1.76
C PHE A 134 13.54 11.52 1.14
N GLY A 135 13.10 10.39 1.68
CA GLY A 135 11.90 9.70 1.20
C GLY A 135 10.65 10.50 1.54
N PHE A 136 9.78 10.56 0.55
CA PHE A 136 8.42 11.01 0.77
C PHE A 136 7.58 9.74 0.94
N GLU A 137 7.18 9.47 2.15
CA GLU A 137 6.21 8.41 2.42
C GLU A 137 4.94 8.62 1.59
N ARG A 138 3.84 8.06 1.99
CA ARG A 138 2.57 8.27 1.28
C ARG A 138 2.12 9.71 1.41
N ARG A 139 1.64 10.28 0.30
CA ARG A 139 1.15 11.65 0.22
C ARG A 139 -0.19 11.70 -0.49
N VAL A 140 -1.04 12.63 -0.10
CA VAL A 140 -2.27 12.92 -0.84
C VAL A 140 -1.91 13.63 -2.12
N GLY A 141 -2.40 13.13 -3.24
CA GLY A 141 -2.09 13.71 -4.53
C GLY A 141 -2.79 13.06 -5.70
N MET A 142 -2.35 13.45 -6.87
CA MET A 142 -2.77 12.87 -8.13
C MET A 142 -1.54 12.50 -8.94
N SER A 143 -1.55 11.29 -9.49
CA SER A 143 -0.49 10.80 -10.35
C SER A 143 -1.04 10.13 -11.60
N ALA A 144 -0.23 10.11 -12.64
CA ALA A 144 -0.51 9.43 -13.90
C ALA A 144 0.64 8.52 -14.27
N GLN A 145 0.31 7.38 -14.85
CA GLN A 145 1.27 6.41 -15.34
C GLN A 145 0.88 5.99 -16.76
N TYR A 146 1.85 6.01 -17.66
CA TYR A 146 1.74 5.43 -18.98
C TYR A 146 2.68 4.22 -19.08
N LYS A 147 2.11 3.05 -19.31
CA LYS A 147 2.84 1.78 -19.44
C LYS A 147 2.75 1.28 -20.87
N GLY A 148 3.71 1.69 -21.70
CA GLY A 148 3.90 1.17 -23.05
C GLY A 148 4.64 -0.16 -23.06
N LYS A 149 4.92 -0.69 -24.27
CA LYS A 149 5.63 -1.96 -24.45
C LYS A 149 7.10 -1.91 -23.98
N ALA A 150 7.78 -0.77 -24.18
CA ALA A 150 9.18 -0.59 -23.86
C ALA A 150 9.46 0.63 -22.98
N VAL A 151 8.44 1.43 -22.67
CA VAL A 151 8.60 2.69 -21.92
C VAL A 151 7.55 2.74 -20.81
N LEU A 152 8.01 3.13 -19.62
CA LEU A 152 7.19 3.47 -18.47
C LEU A 152 7.41 4.95 -18.16
N LEU A 153 6.35 5.75 -18.24
CA LEU A 153 6.37 7.16 -17.83
C LEU A 153 5.45 7.31 -16.61
N GLN A 154 5.93 8.01 -15.61
CA GLN A 154 5.20 8.25 -14.37
C GLN A 154 5.43 9.70 -13.94
N GLY A 155 4.38 10.33 -13.44
CA GLY A 155 4.46 11.68 -12.88
C GLY A 155 3.26 11.99 -12.00
N GLY A 156 3.41 12.94 -11.09
CA GLY A 156 2.34 13.30 -10.18
C GLY A 156 2.61 14.60 -9.42
N VAL A 157 1.57 15.11 -8.80
CA VAL A 157 1.60 16.25 -7.89
C VAL A 157 1.05 15.79 -6.55
N PHE A 158 1.77 16.07 -5.47
CA PHE A 158 1.49 15.59 -4.14
C PHE A 158 1.55 16.74 -3.14
N GLY A 159 0.65 16.73 -2.15
CA GLY A 159 0.66 17.59 -0.97
C GLY A 159 1.21 16.87 0.26
N ASP A 160 0.60 17.12 1.40
CA ASP A 160 0.97 16.48 2.67
C ASP A 160 0.31 15.12 2.88
N HIS A 161 0.67 14.46 3.97
CA HIS A 161 0.07 13.22 4.41
C HIS A 161 -1.36 13.44 4.90
N ALA A 162 -2.28 12.50 4.70
CA ALA A 162 -3.67 12.65 5.11
C ALA A 162 -3.82 12.83 6.63
N ASN A 163 -2.95 12.20 7.42
CA ASN A 163 -2.97 12.34 8.88
C ASN A 163 -2.55 13.75 9.36
N ASP A 164 -1.89 14.54 8.51
CA ASP A 164 -1.49 15.92 8.80
C ASP A 164 -2.57 16.95 8.41
N LEU A 165 -3.61 16.49 7.73
CA LEU A 165 -4.72 17.33 7.25
C LEU A 165 -5.95 17.31 8.16
N ILE A 166 -5.92 16.54 9.26
CA ILE A 166 -7.05 16.33 10.17
C ILE A 166 -6.87 17.07 11.49
#